data_b832ed9e3a2cb524bb9c888a24b2662b
#
_entry.id   b832ed9e3a2cb524bb9c888a24b2662b
#
_cell.length_a   1.000
_cell.length_b   1.000
_cell.length_c   1.000
_cell.angle_alpha   90.00
_cell.angle_beta   90.00
_cell.angle_gamma   90.00
#
_symmetry.space_group_name_H-M   'P 1'
#
loop_
_entity.id
_entity.type
_entity.pdbx_description
1 polymer ?
#
loop_
_entity_poly.entity_id
_entity_poly.type
_entity_poly.pdbx_seq_one_letter_code
_entity_poly.pdbx_strand_id
1 'polypeptide(L)'
;MKIFNFHLMPYAHADMAEIDRGGAAWVTFSNANYDPVKGADLFNDYLDELERADELGFDGVCVNEHHQTAYGMMPVPGVLAGALSRKIKKGKLAILGRALPLVNNPLTIAE
;
A
#
# COMPACT_ATOMS: atom_id res chain seq x y z
N MET A 1 -24.87 2.35 -2.33
CA MET A 1 -23.64 1.53 -2.38
C MET A 1 -22.46 2.45 -2.14
N LYS A 2 -21.44 2.03 -1.40
CA LYS A 2 -20.21 2.81 -1.21
C LYS A 2 -19.08 2.18 -2.00
N ILE A 3 -18.26 3.00 -2.65
CA ILE A 3 -17.18 2.56 -3.52
C ILE A 3 -15.86 3.13 -2.99
N PHE A 4 -14.92 2.24 -2.72
CA PHE A 4 -13.58 2.59 -2.25
C PHE A 4 -12.54 2.23 -3.30
N ASN A 5 -11.56 3.10 -3.50
CA ASN A 5 -10.36 2.76 -4.26
C ASN A 5 -9.39 2.01 -3.33
N PHE A 6 -9.01 0.79 -3.71
CA PHE A 6 -8.04 -0.01 -2.97
C PHE A 6 -6.74 -0.12 -3.75
N HIS A 7 -5.64 0.30 -3.13
CA HIS A 7 -4.34 0.29 -3.78
C HIS A 7 -3.38 -0.71 -3.11
N LEU A 8 -2.83 -1.64 -3.91
CA LEU A 8 -1.86 -2.64 -3.44
C LEU A 8 -0.43 -2.11 -3.36
N MET A 9 -0.14 -0.99 -4.03
CA MET A 9 1.19 -0.38 -4.12
C MET A 9 2.29 -1.38 -4.53
N PRO A 10 2.12 -2.09 -5.67
CA PRO A 10 3.08 -3.07 -6.12
C PRO A 10 4.33 -2.40 -6.68
N TYR A 11 5.45 -3.11 -6.69
CA TYR A 11 6.60 -2.69 -7.49
C TYR A 11 6.35 -3.00 -8.97
N ALA A 12 5.90 -2.01 -9.74
CA ALA A 12 5.45 -2.18 -11.13
C ALA A 12 6.57 -2.61 -12.11
N HIS A 13 7.84 -2.55 -11.69
CA HIS A 13 8.99 -3.00 -12.47
C HIS A 13 9.42 -4.44 -12.14
N ALA A 14 8.61 -5.16 -11.37
CA ALA A 14 8.87 -6.56 -11.05
C ALA A 14 8.81 -7.44 -12.31
N ASP A 15 9.70 -8.45 -12.38
CA ASP A 15 9.63 -9.45 -13.44
C ASP A 15 8.46 -10.41 -13.18
N MET A 16 7.42 -10.32 -14.00
CA MET A 16 6.24 -11.17 -13.89
C MET A 16 6.57 -12.66 -14.04
N ALA A 17 7.57 -13.02 -14.85
CA ALA A 17 7.99 -14.40 -15.00
C ALA A 17 8.68 -14.94 -13.72
N GLU A 18 9.31 -14.08 -12.93
CA GLU A 18 9.84 -14.43 -11.62
C GLU A 18 8.71 -14.63 -10.61
N ILE A 19 7.70 -13.78 -10.63
CA ILE A 19 6.50 -13.89 -9.79
C ILE A 19 5.80 -15.23 -10.03
N ASP A 20 5.57 -15.58 -11.29
CA ASP A 20 4.86 -16.81 -11.67
C ASP A 20 5.61 -18.09 -11.25
N ARG A 21 6.94 -18.04 -11.18
CA ARG A 21 7.78 -19.18 -10.76
C ARG A 21 7.89 -19.34 -9.25
N GLY A 22 7.67 -18.27 -8.52
CA GLY A 22 8.04 -18.19 -7.09
C GLY A 22 7.00 -18.71 -6.10
N GLY A 23 5.83 -19.16 -6.50
CA GLY A 23 4.75 -19.57 -5.60
C GLY A 23 4.05 -18.38 -4.96
N ALA A 24 4.11 -18.21 -3.63
CA ALA A 24 3.45 -17.11 -2.93
C ALA A 24 4.28 -15.80 -3.06
N ALA A 25 4.05 -15.03 -4.11
CA ALA A 25 4.83 -13.84 -4.44
C ALA A 25 4.96 -12.84 -3.28
N TRP A 26 3.91 -12.65 -2.48
CA TRP A 26 3.93 -11.78 -1.29
C TRP A 26 4.89 -12.25 -0.17
N VAL A 27 5.45 -13.44 -0.28
CA VAL A 27 6.39 -14.01 0.70
C VAL A 27 7.74 -14.34 0.08
N THR A 28 7.76 -14.87 -1.15
CA THR A 28 8.95 -15.49 -1.75
C THR A 28 9.58 -14.68 -2.87
N PHE A 29 8.93 -13.59 -3.33
CA PHE A 29 9.50 -12.75 -4.37
C PHE A 29 10.84 -12.12 -3.92
N SER A 30 11.86 -12.23 -4.77
CA SER A 30 13.19 -11.70 -4.47
C SER A 30 13.24 -10.18 -4.60
N ASN A 31 13.88 -9.51 -3.64
CA ASN A 31 14.18 -8.08 -3.73
C ASN A 31 15.51 -7.78 -4.44
N ALA A 32 16.19 -8.78 -5.00
CA ALA A 32 17.50 -8.58 -5.62
C ALA A 32 17.48 -7.57 -6.80
N ASN A 33 16.36 -7.49 -7.48
CA ASN A 33 16.14 -6.60 -8.64
C ASN A 33 15.34 -5.33 -8.27
N TYR A 34 15.13 -5.07 -7.00
CA TYR A 34 14.44 -3.85 -6.56
C TYR A 34 15.35 -2.62 -6.72
N ASP A 35 14.87 -1.63 -7.45
CA ASP A 35 15.51 -0.33 -7.62
C ASP A 35 14.86 0.67 -6.67
N PRO A 36 15.58 1.19 -5.65
CA PRO A 36 15.01 2.09 -4.66
C PRO A 36 14.61 3.46 -5.25
N VAL A 37 15.23 3.90 -6.34
CA VAL A 37 14.84 5.16 -7.01
C VAL A 37 13.49 5.00 -7.68
N LYS A 38 13.33 3.95 -8.48
CA LYS A 38 12.04 3.61 -9.09
C LYS A 38 10.95 3.33 -8.06
N GLY A 39 11.33 2.68 -6.96
CA GLY A 39 10.39 2.44 -5.85
C GLY A 39 9.90 3.72 -5.20
N ALA A 40 10.78 4.71 -5.02
CA ALA A 40 10.41 6.02 -4.49
C ALA A 40 9.49 6.80 -5.44
N ASP A 41 9.77 6.76 -6.74
CA ASP A 41 8.91 7.39 -7.76
C ASP A 41 7.51 6.75 -7.75
N LEU A 42 7.42 5.41 -7.80
CA LEU A 42 6.16 4.68 -7.71
C LEU A 42 5.37 5.00 -6.42
N PHE A 43 6.07 5.18 -5.30
CA PHE A 43 5.42 5.56 -4.05
C PHE A 43 4.68 6.89 -4.16
N ASN A 44 5.33 7.89 -4.77
CA ASN A 44 4.73 9.20 -4.98
C ASN A 44 3.57 9.12 -5.98
N ASP A 45 3.74 8.41 -7.10
CA ASP A 45 2.68 8.21 -8.09
C ASP A 45 1.43 7.57 -7.45
N TYR A 46 1.60 6.56 -6.61
CA TYR A 46 0.49 5.89 -5.92
C TYR A 46 -0.19 6.75 -4.87
N LEU A 47 0.55 7.64 -4.21
CA LEU A 47 -0.06 8.64 -3.32
C LEU A 47 -0.92 9.62 -4.11
N ASP A 48 -0.44 10.08 -5.26
CA ASP A 48 -1.16 10.97 -6.15
C ASP A 48 -2.42 10.29 -6.74
N GLU A 49 -2.35 9.00 -7.09
CA GLU A 49 -3.51 8.22 -7.53
C GLU A 49 -4.58 8.12 -6.44
N LEU A 50 -4.19 7.88 -5.19
CA LEU A 50 -5.12 7.82 -4.06
C LEU A 50 -5.75 9.20 -3.77
N GLU A 51 -4.97 10.28 -3.85
CA GLU A 51 -5.48 11.65 -3.76
C GLU A 51 -6.49 11.92 -4.90
N ARG A 52 -6.14 11.51 -6.12
CA ARG A 52 -7.00 11.67 -7.29
C ARG A 52 -8.32 10.90 -7.15
N ALA A 53 -8.32 9.72 -6.54
CA ALA A 53 -9.55 8.98 -6.27
C ALA A 53 -10.50 9.75 -5.34
N ASP A 54 -9.97 10.40 -4.29
CA ASP A 54 -10.76 11.26 -3.41
C ASP A 54 -11.36 12.46 -4.16
N GLU A 55 -10.58 13.12 -5.03
CA GLU A 55 -11.05 14.21 -5.85
C GLU A 55 -12.19 13.80 -6.79
N LEU A 56 -12.10 12.62 -7.38
CA LEU A 56 -13.10 12.03 -8.27
C LEU A 56 -14.39 11.60 -7.55
N GLY A 57 -14.40 11.60 -6.22
CA GLY A 57 -15.60 11.36 -5.42
C GLY A 57 -15.81 9.90 -5.03
N PHE A 58 -14.77 9.09 -4.96
CA PHE A 58 -14.84 7.81 -4.27
C PHE A 58 -15.23 8.03 -2.81
N ASP A 59 -15.99 7.09 -2.21
CA ASP A 59 -16.38 7.18 -0.80
C ASP A 59 -15.18 7.02 0.16
N GLY A 60 -14.06 6.57 -0.36
CA GLY A 60 -12.79 6.51 0.36
C GLY A 60 -11.70 5.83 -0.43
N VAL A 61 -10.51 5.83 0.16
CA VAL A 61 -9.32 5.16 -0.33
C VAL A 61 -8.82 4.17 0.70
N CYS A 62 -8.23 3.08 0.23
CA CYS A 62 -7.76 2.00 1.09
C CYS A 62 -6.31 1.65 0.76
N VAL A 63 -5.53 1.43 1.81
CA VAL A 63 -4.18 0.87 1.74
C VAL A 63 -4.11 -0.46 2.48
N ASN A 64 -3.10 -1.28 2.17
CA ASN A 64 -2.89 -2.59 2.76
C ASN A 64 -1.58 -2.64 3.56
N GLU A 65 -1.25 -3.81 4.09
CA GLU A 65 0.02 -4.09 4.75
C GLU A 65 0.67 -5.31 4.11
N HIS A 66 1.89 -5.13 3.58
CA HIS A 66 2.73 -6.20 3.04
C HIS A 66 4.16 -6.05 3.52
N HIS A 67 4.79 -7.17 3.85
CA HIS A 67 6.14 -7.21 4.38
C HIS A 67 7.06 -8.07 3.50
N GLN A 68 8.37 -7.87 3.66
CA GLN A 68 9.47 -8.68 3.16
C GLN A 68 9.77 -8.55 1.67
N THR A 69 8.77 -8.35 0.81
CA THR A 69 8.99 -8.38 -0.65
C THR A 69 8.45 -7.12 -1.32
N ALA A 70 9.03 -6.75 -2.46
CA ALA A 70 8.57 -5.65 -3.29
C ALA A 70 7.23 -5.96 -4.02
N TYR A 71 6.65 -7.14 -3.85
CA TYR A 71 5.30 -7.43 -4.33
C TYR A 71 4.27 -6.38 -3.88
N GLY A 72 4.39 -5.92 -2.63
CA GLY A 72 3.63 -4.79 -2.13
C GLY A 72 4.53 -3.89 -1.27
N MET A 73 4.75 -2.66 -1.72
CA MET A 73 5.68 -1.72 -1.09
C MET A 73 5.10 -1.00 0.13
N MET A 74 4.23 -1.65 0.91
CA MET A 74 3.50 -1.04 2.02
C MET A 74 3.73 -1.79 3.35
N PRO A 75 4.91 -1.70 3.96
CA PRO A 75 5.18 -2.39 5.22
C PRO A 75 4.57 -1.68 6.44
N VAL A 76 4.31 -0.38 6.36
CA VAL A 76 3.81 0.42 7.50
C VAL A 76 2.65 1.32 7.07
N PRO A 77 1.44 0.76 6.87
CA PRO A 77 0.32 1.51 6.33
C PRO A 77 -0.12 2.69 7.20
N GLY A 78 0.14 2.68 8.51
CA GLY A 78 -0.16 3.79 9.40
C GLY A 78 0.64 5.06 9.06
N VAL A 79 1.91 4.94 8.66
CA VAL A 79 2.73 6.08 8.21
C VAL A 79 2.14 6.68 6.93
N LEU A 80 1.76 5.82 5.98
CA LEU A 80 1.17 6.25 4.74
C LEU A 80 -0.20 6.90 4.96
N ALA A 81 -1.03 6.30 5.81
CA ALA A 81 -2.32 6.86 6.18
C ALA A 81 -2.15 8.26 6.81
N GLY A 82 -1.12 8.45 7.64
CA GLY A 82 -0.76 9.77 8.17
C GLY A 82 -0.43 10.79 7.09
N ALA A 83 0.34 10.41 6.07
CA ALA A 83 0.65 11.28 4.92
C ALA A 83 -0.61 11.61 4.10
N LEU A 84 -1.43 10.59 3.81
CA LEU A 84 -2.67 10.73 3.05
C LEU A 84 -3.74 11.54 3.81
N SER A 85 -3.78 11.48 5.14
CA SER A 85 -4.77 12.20 5.95
C SER A 85 -4.73 13.71 5.72
N ARG A 86 -3.58 14.25 5.33
CA ARG A 86 -3.44 15.66 4.94
C ARG A 86 -4.15 15.96 3.61
N LYS A 87 -4.20 14.99 2.70
CA LYS A 87 -4.62 15.13 1.30
C LYS A 87 -6.06 14.70 1.07
N ILE A 88 -6.48 13.59 1.65
CA ILE A 88 -7.86 13.10 1.54
C ILE A 88 -8.81 14.05 2.27
N LYS A 89 -9.78 14.62 1.55
CA LYS A 89 -10.65 15.68 2.05
C LYS A 89 -12.13 15.32 2.10
N LYS A 90 -12.57 14.39 1.27
CA LYS A 90 -13.99 14.06 1.07
C LYS A 90 -14.31 12.66 1.54
N GLY A 91 -13.49 11.71 1.13
CA GLY A 91 -13.66 10.29 1.41
C GLY A 91 -13.07 9.85 2.74
N LYS A 92 -13.24 8.57 3.03
CA LYS A 92 -12.64 7.91 4.18
C LYS A 92 -11.27 7.36 3.80
N LEU A 93 -10.38 7.31 4.78
CA LEU A 93 -9.11 6.60 4.67
C LEU A 93 -9.19 5.32 5.48
N ALA A 94 -8.97 4.18 4.84
CA ALA A 94 -9.06 2.87 5.46
C ALA A 94 -7.76 2.07 5.29
N ILE A 95 -7.37 1.37 6.34
CA ILE A 95 -6.30 0.38 6.30
C ILE A 95 -6.95 -0.99 6.26
N LEU A 96 -6.82 -1.68 5.12
CA LEU A 96 -7.34 -3.03 4.93
C LEU A 96 -6.23 -4.06 5.17
N GLY A 97 -6.38 -4.86 6.22
CA GLY A 97 -5.44 -5.91 6.54
C GLY A 97 -4.27 -5.47 7.42
N ARG A 98 -4.53 -4.73 8.49
CA ARG A 98 -3.50 -4.50 9.52
C ARG A 98 -3.16 -5.80 10.24
N ALA A 99 -1.89 -6.22 10.20
CA ALA A 99 -1.41 -7.43 10.85
C ALA A 99 -1.28 -7.20 12.37
N LEU A 100 -2.37 -7.40 13.10
CA LEU A 100 -2.42 -7.19 14.56
C LEU A 100 -1.35 -7.97 15.34
N PRO A 101 -1.00 -9.22 14.99
CA PRO A 101 0.05 -9.96 15.70
C PRO A 101 1.43 -9.32 15.63
N LEU A 102 1.68 -8.44 14.66
CA LEU A 102 2.95 -7.72 14.52
C LEU A 102 3.03 -6.45 15.39
N VAL A 103 1.94 -6.10 16.06
CA VAL A 103 1.85 -4.89 16.87
C VAL A 103 1.89 -5.25 18.36
N ASN A 104 2.94 -4.80 19.05
CA ASN A 104 3.12 -5.08 20.46
C ASN A 104 2.08 -4.41 21.37
N ASN A 105 1.52 -3.28 20.92
CA ASN A 105 0.51 -2.54 21.66
C ASN A 105 -0.69 -2.20 20.75
N PRO A 106 -1.87 -2.79 20.98
CA PRO A 106 -3.04 -2.53 20.16
C PRO A 106 -3.54 -1.08 20.21
N LEU A 107 -3.21 -0.33 21.26
CA LEU A 107 -3.58 1.09 21.36
C LEU A 107 -2.97 1.91 20.23
N THR A 108 -1.77 1.57 19.77
CA THR A 108 -1.12 2.27 18.65
C THR A 108 -1.83 2.10 17.30
N ILE A 109 -2.82 1.22 17.24
CA ILE A 109 -3.68 1.04 16.08
C ILE A 109 -5.00 1.79 16.26
N ALA A 110 -5.47 1.88 17.49
CA ALA A 110 -6.75 2.52 17.82
C ALA A 110 -6.67 4.07 17.81
N GLU A 111 -5.50 4.61 18.05
CA GLU A 111 -5.20 6.06 18.06
C GLU A 111 -4.87 6.57 16.65
#